data_03e77b2a76698055d6e257e49f6fc2c7
#
_entry.id   03e77b2a76698055d6e257e49f6fc2c7
#
_cell.length_a   1.000
_cell.length_b   1.000
_cell.length_c   1.000
_cell.angle_alpha   90.00
_cell.angle_beta   90.00
_cell.angle_gamma   90.00
#
_symmetry.space_group_name_H-M   'P 1'
#
loop_
_entity.id
_entity.type
_entity.pdbx_description
1 polymer ?
#
loop_
_entity_poly.entity_id
_entity_poly.type
_entity_poly.pdbx_seq_one_letter_code
_entity_poly.pdbx_strand_id
1 'polypeptide(L)'
;MSLSPLFVGKSFGDLPGWSDDDHSAAFAAFHRSSFHVLTKPYRNGALGVDFSAFADAYAEARTVSPANRSPILDRTEARAFFERHFIPTLIRAETGGAGLVTGFYEPQVEASPVRTERFTVPLLSRPADLIDIDDSNRPPGLDPYLAFARQTPDGPVEYFDRGEIERGALGSKGLEIAWLADKVDAFFIHVQGAARLAMTDGRLARVTYAAKSGQRFTGPGRILSELGEIPLAQVTMQSIRAWFKAHPDRVDEILWQNRSYIFFREADVEDAALGPIAAAKVPLTPGRSIAVDRLLHTFGTPFYIDAPTLTAFDAKPFRRLMIAQDTGSAITGPARGDLFAGSGDAAGEIAGVVRNAADFYALVPRALVSGSNR
;
A
#
# COMPACT_ATOMS: atom_id res chain seq x y z
N MET A 1 -20.63 2.21 -16.02
CA MET A 1 -20.54 0.74 -15.72
C MET A 1 -21.54 0.41 -14.64
N SER A 2 -22.14 -0.81 -14.65
CA SER A 2 -22.98 -1.26 -13.53
C SER A 2 -22.09 -1.76 -12.40
N LEU A 3 -22.59 -1.60 -11.16
CA LEU A 3 -21.92 -2.19 -9.98
C LEU A 3 -21.83 -3.72 -10.12
N SER A 4 -20.71 -4.28 -9.67
CA SER A 4 -20.50 -5.72 -9.66
C SER A 4 -21.55 -6.43 -8.78
N PRO A 5 -22.03 -7.63 -9.17
CA PRO A 5 -22.92 -8.46 -8.34
C PRO A 5 -22.27 -8.96 -7.05
N LEU A 6 -20.96 -8.78 -6.88
CA LEU A 6 -20.26 -9.05 -5.61
C LEU A 6 -20.67 -8.09 -4.50
N PHE A 7 -21.21 -6.91 -4.81
CA PHE A 7 -21.70 -5.95 -3.83
C PHE A 7 -23.12 -6.32 -3.36
N VAL A 8 -23.24 -6.66 -2.08
CA VAL A 8 -24.53 -6.95 -1.43
C VAL A 8 -24.92 -5.76 -0.56
N GLY A 9 -25.99 -5.06 -0.93
CA GLY A 9 -26.48 -3.88 -0.21
C GLY A 9 -26.71 -4.17 1.28
N LYS A 10 -26.34 -3.22 2.12
CA LYS A 10 -26.51 -3.22 3.57
C LYS A 10 -27.01 -1.85 4.04
N SER A 11 -27.49 -1.80 5.29
CA SER A 11 -27.72 -0.54 6.01
C SER A 11 -26.55 -0.26 6.95
N PHE A 12 -26.38 0.98 7.38
CA PHE A 12 -25.37 1.31 8.41
C PHE A 12 -25.65 0.63 9.75
N GLY A 13 -26.91 0.29 10.04
CA GLY A 13 -27.29 -0.50 11.21
C GLY A 13 -26.81 -1.95 11.18
N ASP A 14 -26.48 -2.48 9.98
CA ASP A 14 -25.94 -3.84 9.81
C ASP A 14 -24.43 -3.92 10.04
N LEU A 15 -23.74 -2.77 10.17
CA LEU A 15 -22.27 -2.73 10.34
C LEU A 15 -21.93 -2.82 11.84
N PRO A 16 -21.29 -3.91 12.30
CA PRO A 16 -20.97 -4.08 13.72
C PRO A 16 -20.07 -2.95 14.24
N GLY A 17 -20.51 -2.21 15.26
CA GLY A 17 -19.71 -1.13 15.86
C GLY A 17 -19.53 0.12 15.00
N TRP A 18 -20.34 0.32 13.96
CA TRP A 18 -20.29 1.52 13.13
C TRP A 18 -20.37 2.81 13.94
N SER A 19 -21.28 2.87 14.90
CA SER A 19 -21.47 4.05 15.77
C SER A 19 -20.27 4.35 16.68
N ASP A 20 -19.42 3.36 16.93
CA ASP A 20 -18.35 3.45 17.93
C ASP A 20 -17.01 3.87 17.30
N ASP A 21 -16.92 3.86 15.95
CA ASP A 21 -15.71 4.23 15.23
C ASP A 21 -15.42 5.73 15.28
N ASP A 22 -14.15 6.11 15.16
CA ASP A 22 -13.73 7.50 14.99
C ASP A 22 -13.79 7.91 13.51
N HIS A 23 -14.98 8.33 13.07
CA HIS A 23 -15.20 8.76 11.71
C HIS A 23 -14.43 10.04 11.34
N SER A 24 -14.05 10.89 12.31
CA SER A 24 -13.30 12.13 12.05
C SER A 24 -11.92 11.83 11.49
N ALA A 25 -11.24 10.79 12.03
CA ALA A 25 -9.95 10.35 11.53
C ALA A 25 -10.04 9.76 10.09
N ALA A 26 -11.11 9.02 9.78
CA ALA A 26 -11.38 8.55 8.42
C ALA A 26 -11.70 9.70 7.46
N PHE A 27 -12.48 10.69 7.92
CA PHE A 27 -12.79 11.89 7.15
C PHE A 27 -11.52 12.67 6.80
N ALA A 28 -10.58 12.82 7.72
CA ALA A 28 -9.30 13.48 7.43
C ALA A 28 -8.50 12.79 6.33
N ALA A 29 -8.53 11.45 6.25
CA ALA A 29 -7.93 10.70 5.15
C ALA A 29 -8.68 10.94 3.83
N PHE A 30 -10.02 10.90 3.83
CA PHE A 30 -10.88 11.15 2.67
C PHE A 30 -10.70 12.58 2.13
N HIS A 31 -10.65 13.56 3.02
CA HIS A 31 -10.45 14.97 2.70
C HIS A 31 -9.16 15.21 1.91
N ARG A 32 -8.04 14.57 2.28
CA ARG A 32 -6.78 14.67 1.51
C ARG A 32 -6.95 14.15 0.08
N SER A 33 -7.65 13.04 -0.11
CA SER A 33 -7.95 12.51 -1.44
C SER A 33 -8.78 13.51 -2.27
N SER A 34 -9.72 14.21 -1.63
CA SER A 34 -10.61 15.17 -2.31
C SER A 34 -9.87 16.34 -2.99
N PHE A 35 -8.71 16.73 -2.46
CA PHE A 35 -7.88 17.76 -3.08
C PHE A 35 -6.97 17.21 -4.18
N HIS A 36 -6.38 16.02 -3.96
CA HIS A 36 -5.52 15.44 -4.99
C HIS A 36 -6.25 15.25 -6.32
N VAL A 37 -7.51 14.82 -6.29
CA VAL A 37 -8.30 14.56 -7.50
C VAL A 37 -8.61 15.79 -8.35
N LEU A 38 -8.40 17.00 -7.82
CA LEU A 38 -8.43 18.25 -8.61
C LEU A 38 -7.28 18.31 -9.62
N THR A 39 -6.14 17.69 -9.32
CA THR A 39 -4.99 17.63 -10.23
C THR A 39 -5.12 16.48 -11.21
N LYS A 40 -5.53 15.30 -10.73
CA LYS A 40 -5.68 14.11 -11.57
C LYS A 40 -6.75 13.17 -10.99
N PRO A 41 -7.80 12.82 -11.75
CA PRO A 41 -8.81 11.87 -11.32
C PRO A 41 -8.21 10.47 -11.13
N TYR A 42 -8.77 9.70 -10.21
CA TYR A 42 -8.42 8.29 -10.07
C TYR A 42 -9.05 7.46 -11.19
N ARG A 43 -8.36 6.38 -11.57
CA ARG A 43 -8.89 5.41 -12.52
C ARG A 43 -9.98 4.57 -11.86
N ASN A 44 -11.02 4.25 -12.61
CA ASN A 44 -12.09 3.36 -12.17
C ASN A 44 -11.56 1.93 -12.00
N GLY A 45 -11.97 1.28 -10.91
CA GLY A 45 -11.78 -0.15 -10.71
C GLY A 45 -12.84 -0.97 -11.45
N ALA A 46 -12.52 -2.23 -11.77
CA ALA A 46 -13.40 -3.12 -12.54
C ALA A 46 -14.69 -3.52 -11.81
N LEU A 47 -14.79 -3.32 -10.48
CA LEU A 47 -16.02 -3.59 -9.73
C LEU A 47 -17.13 -2.53 -9.94
N GLY A 48 -16.86 -1.50 -10.73
CA GLY A 48 -17.90 -0.57 -11.21
C GLY A 48 -18.21 0.58 -10.27
N VAL A 49 -17.37 0.86 -9.27
CA VAL A 49 -17.45 2.10 -8.50
C VAL A 49 -16.81 3.21 -9.33
N ASP A 50 -17.64 3.95 -10.06
CA ASP A 50 -17.18 5.02 -10.96
C ASP A 50 -16.66 6.22 -10.16
N PHE A 51 -15.49 6.72 -10.55
CA PHE A 51 -14.85 7.85 -9.87
C PHE A 51 -15.73 9.13 -9.92
N SER A 52 -16.45 9.36 -11.02
CA SER A 52 -17.30 10.54 -11.15
C SER A 52 -18.42 10.61 -10.12
N ALA A 53 -18.83 9.47 -9.57
CA ALA A 53 -19.87 9.40 -8.55
C ALA A 53 -19.46 9.97 -7.18
N PHE A 54 -18.16 10.21 -6.97
CA PHE A 54 -17.65 10.85 -5.75
C PHE A 54 -17.73 12.39 -5.79
N ALA A 55 -18.17 13.00 -6.90
CA ALA A 55 -18.07 14.43 -7.15
C ALA A 55 -18.67 15.27 -6.01
N ASP A 56 -19.91 14.97 -5.58
CA ASP A 56 -20.60 15.72 -4.53
C ASP A 56 -19.91 15.51 -3.15
N ALA A 57 -19.52 14.29 -2.82
CA ALA A 57 -18.82 14.00 -1.59
C ALA A 57 -17.46 14.72 -1.51
N TYR A 58 -16.70 14.72 -2.61
CA TYR A 58 -15.43 15.45 -2.67
C TYR A 58 -15.64 16.97 -2.64
N ALA A 59 -16.67 17.50 -3.31
CA ALA A 59 -16.97 18.91 -3.26
C ALA A 59 -17.30 19.36 -1.84
N GLU A 60 -18.20 18.66 -1.14
CA GLU A 60 -18.54 18.95 0.26
C GLU A 60 -17.35 18.81 1.19
N ALA A 61 -16.54 17.73 1.04
CA ALA A 61 -15.36 17.53 1.89
C ALA A 61 -14.38 18.71 1.81
N ARG A 62 -14.17 19.29 0.64
CA ARG A 62 -13.30 20.46 0.45
C ARG A 62 -13.82 21.75 1.09
N THR A 63 -15.11 21.86 1.39
CA THR A 63 -15.65 23.05 2.05
C THR A 63 -15.31 23.12 3.53
N VAL A 64 -14.96 21.99 4.15
CA VAL A 64 -14.69 21.90 5.59
C VAL A 64 -13.40 22.60 6.01
N SER A 65 -12.33 22.47 5.21
CA SER A 65 -11.07 23.17 5.44
C SER A 65 -10.20 23.23 4.18
N PRO A 66 -9.22 24.16 4.11
CA PRO A 66 -8.24 24.21 3.03
C PRO A 66 -7.36 22.95 2.97
N ALA A 67 -6.75 22.68 1.81
CA ALA A 67 -5.90 21.50 1.56
C ALA A 67 -4.74 21.32 2.55
N ASN A 68 -4.17 22.43 3.03
CA ASN A 68 -3.02 22.46 3.94
C ASN A 68 -3.39 22.45 5.43
N ARG A 69 -4.65 22.20 5.77
CA ARG A 69 -5.13 22.08 7.15
C ARG A 69 -5.88 20.77 7.34
N SER A 70 -5.62 20.11 8.45
CA SER A 70 -6.44 18.97 8.86
C SER A 70 -7.88 19.44 9.08
N PRO A 71 -8.89 18.74 8.53
CA PRO A 71 -10.28 19.10 8.73
C PRO A 71 -10.67 18.90 10.20
N ILE A 72 -11.49 19.81 10.72
CA ILE A 72 -12.04 19.73 12.06
C ILE A 72 -13.53 19.42 11.92
N LEU A 73 -13.85 18.13 11.83
CA LEU A 73 -15.20 17.60 12.05
C LEU A 73 -15.18 16.74 13.29
N ASP A 74 -16.21 16.86 14.11
CA ASP A 74 -16.39 15.89 15.20
C ASP A 74 -16.82 14.51 14.65
N ARG A 75 -16.83 13.49 15.53
CA ARG A 75 -17.19 12.11 15.13
C ARG A 75 -18.59 12.00 14.55
N THR A 76 -19.54 12.77 15.08
CA THR A 76 -20.96 12.75 14.68
C THR A 76 -21.14 13.41 13.32
N GLU A 77 -20.51 14.55 13.11
CA GLU A 77 -20.55 15.27 11.83
C GLU A 77 -19.89 14.44 10.71
N ALA A 78 -18.70 13.87 10.99
CA ALA A 78 -18.00 13.02 10.04
C ALA A 78 -18.80 11.74 9.72
N ARG A 79 -19.42 11.11 10.72
CA ARG A 79 -20.33 9.99 10.51
C ARG A 79 -21.51 10.37 9.63
N ALA A 80 -22.17 11.48 9.94
CA ALA A 80 -23.31 11.99 9.16
C ALA A 80 -22.91 12.31 7.70
N PHE A 81 -21.68 12.79 7.47
CA PHE A 81 -21.12 12.97 6.13
C PHE A 81 -21.10 11.64 5.36
N PHE A 82 -20.51 10.58 5.90
CA PHE A 82 -20.44 9.29 5.21
C PHE A 82 -21.83 8.67 5.02
N GLU A 83 -22.71 8.74 6.01
CA GLU A 83 -24.08 8.22 5.91
C GLU A 83 -24.91 8.98 4.85
N ARG A 84 -24.65 10.27 4.63
CA ARG A 84 -25.34 11.09 3.64
C ARG A 84 -24.91 10.78 2.21
N HIS A 85 -23.62 10.57 1.99
CA HIS A 85 -23.06 10.40 0.64
C HIS A 85 -22.97 8.97 0.14
N PHE A 86 -22.98 7.99 1.04
CA PHE A 86 -22.67 6.61 0.69
C PHE A 86 -23.75 5.62 1.15
N ILE A 87 -23.68 4.42 0.56
CA ILE A 87 -24.46 3.24 0.96
C ILE A 87 -23.46 2.11 1.21
N PRO A 88 -23.53 1.43 2.36
CA PRO A 88 -22.65 0.31 2.64
C PRO A 88 -23.06 -0.92 1.81
N THR A 89 -22.06 -1.61 1.28
CA THR A 89 -22.24 -2.85 0.53
C THR A 89 -21.22 -3.88 1.00
N LEU A 90 -21.67 -5.05 1.44
CA LEU A 90 -20.76 -6.15 1.77
C LEU A 90 -20.18 -6.75 0.50
N ILE A 91 -18.86 -6.86 0.42
CA ILE A 91 -18.18 -7.51 -0.69
C ILE A 91 -18.13 -9.02 -0.42
N ARG A 92 -18.70 -9.82 -1.30
CA ARG A 92 -18.53 -11.27 -1.27
C ARG A 92 -17.15 -11.64 -1.80
N ALA A 93 -16.39 -12.42 -1.02
CA ALA A 93 -15.16 -13.01 -1.53
C ALA A 93 -15.50 -14.03 -2.64
N GLU A 94 -14.66 -14.10 -3.67
CA GLU A 94 -14.86 -15.01 -4.81
C GLU A 94 -14.96 -16.48 -4.39
N THR A 95 -14.27 -16.85 -3.31
CA THR A 95 -14.26 -18.21 -2.76
C THR A 95 -15.41 -18.50 -1.79
N GLY A 96 -16.32 -17.54 -1.57
CA GLY A 96 -17.46 -17.68 -0.65
C GLY A 96 -17.08 -17.63 0.85
N GLY A 97 -15.80 -17.37 1.20
CA GLY A 97 -15.32 -17.19 2.56
C GLY A 97 -15.24 -15.70 2.98
N ALA A 98 -14.72 -15.45 4.18
CA ALA A 98 -14.38 -14.10 4.62
C ALA A 98 -13.21 -13.55 3.80
N GLY A 99 -13.13 -12.23 3.69
CA GLY A 99 -11.97 -11.54 3.14
C GLY A 99 -10.74 -11.67 4.04
N LEU A 100 -9.63 -11.11 3.60
CA LEU A 100 -8.34 -11.16 4.30
C LEU A 100 -7.76 -9.76 4.46
N VAL A 101 -7.38 -9.41 5.69
CA VAL A 101 -6.53 -8.25 5.98
C VAL A 101 -5.15 -8.68 6.42
N THR A 102 -4.13 -7.94 5.94
CA THR A 102 -2.76 -7.95 6.44
C THR A 102 -2.37 -6.53 6.86
N GLY A 103 -1.16 -6.33 7.35
CA GLY A 103 -0.67 -5.02 7.76
C GLY A 103 0.61 -4.62 7.06
N PHE A 104 0.78 -3.33 6.82
CA PHE A 104 2.02 -2.72 6.39
C PHE A 104 2.31 -1.45 7.18
N TYR A 105 3.56 -1.01 7.13
CA TYR A 105 4.02 0.15 7.87
C TYR A 105 5.13 0.87 7.11
N GLU A 106 5.52 2.03 7.55
CA GLU A 106 6.69 2.74 7.05
C GLU A 106 7.87 2.47 8.00
N PRO A 107 8.86 1.64 7.61
CA PRO A 107 10.05 1.41 8.41
C PRO A 107 10.81 2.71 8.71
N GLN A 108 11.43 2.80 9.88
CA GLN A 108 12.42 3.81 10.18
C GLN A 108 13.76 3.13 10.41
N VAL A 109 14.77 3.51 9.62
CA VAL A 109 16.09 2.89 9.67
C VAL A 109 17.19 3.95 9.67
N GLU A 110 18.35 3.61 10.24
CA GLU A 110 19.55 4.43 10.13
C GLU A 110 20.14 4.33 8.72
N ALA A 111 20.54 5.44 8.14
CA ALA A 111 21.10 5.51 6.80
C ALA A 111 22.23 6.54 6.68
N SER A 112 23.11 6.37 5.70
CA SER A 112 24.18 7.30 5.38
C SER A 112 23.97 7.92 4.00
N PRO A 113 24.28 9.21 3.79
CA PRO A 113 24.28 9.82 2.47
C PRO A 113 25.43 9.33 1.58
N VAL A 114 26.44 8.69 2.17
CA VAL A 114 27.61 8.18 1.46
C VAL A 114 27.90 6.73 1.88
N ARG A 115 28.52 5.97 1.00
CA ARG A 115 28.99 4.63 1.31
C ARG A 115 30.11 4.70 2.36
N THR A 116 30.02 3.84 3.38
CA THR A 116 31.06 3.68 4.42
C THR A 116 31.33 2.19 4.65
N GLU A 117 32.22 1.84 5.57
CA GLU A 117 32.43 0.43 5.97
C GLU A 117 31.18 -0.20 6.58
N ARG A 118 30.38 0.58 7.31
CA ARG A 118 29.11 0.10 7.92
C ARG A 118 27.93 0.17 6.98
N PHE A 119 27.82 1.22 6.19
CA PHE A 119 26.69 1.48 5.30
C PHE A 119 27.05 1.12 3.87
N THR A 120 26.74 -0.10 3.47
CA THR A 120 27.19 -0.70 2.20
C THR A 120 26.05 -1.04 1.23
N VAL A 121 24.80 -1.02 1.69
CA VAL A 121 23.62 -1.46 0.92
C VAL A 121 22.87 -0.24 0.38
N PRO A 122 22.86 0.00 -0.95
CA PRO A 122 22.23 1.19 -1.51
C PRO A 122 20.71 1.06 -1.63
N LEU A 123 20.00 2.17 -1.40
CA LEU A 123 18.67 2.42 -1.95
C LEU A 123 18.82 3.20 -3.24
N LEU A 124 18.27 2.68 -4.34
CA LEU A 124 18.48 3.22 -5.69
C LEU A 124 17.28 4.03 -6.17
N SER A 125 17.55 5.14 -6.86
CA SER A 125 16.59 5.89 -7.65
C SER A 125 16.24 5.17 -8.94
N ARG A 126 15.13 5.57 -9.59
CA ARG A 126 14.68 5.00 -10.85
C ARG A 126 15.73 5.24 -11.94
N PRO A 127 16.25 4.18 -12.60
CA PRO A 127 17.16 4.33 -13.72
C PRO A 127 16.48 4.97 -14.94
N ALA A 128 17.23 5.76 -15.71
CA ALA A 128 16.71 6.45 -16.89
C ALA A 128 16.29 5.50 -18.02
N ASP A 129 16.91 4.30 -18.09
CA ASP A 129 16.59 3.26 -19.05
C ASP A 129 15.44 2.33 -18.63
N LEU A 130 14.84 2.55 -17.44
CA LEU A 130 13.65 1.84 -17.00
C LEU A 130 12.41 2.57 -17.48
N ILE A 131 11.71 2.00 -18.45
CA ILE A 131 10.50 2.57 -19.06
C ILE A 131 9.25 1.84 -18.57
N ASP A 132 8.13 2.58 -18.56
CA ASP A 132 6.79 2.00 -18.32
C ASP A 132 6.33 1.27 -19.59
N ILE A 133 5.72 0.10 -19.42
CA ILE A 133 5.16 -0.72 -20.50
C ILE A 133 3.65 -0.83 -20.33
N ASP A 134 2.93 -0.56 -21.40
CA ASP A 134 1.48 -0.77 -21.53
C ASP A 134 1.15 -1.38 -22.90
N ASP A 135 -0.13 -1.50 -23.23
CA ASP A 135 -0.57 -2.11 -24.48
C ASP A 135 -0.15 -1.33 -25.74
N SER A 136 0.18 -0.04 -25.61
CA SER A 136 0.57 0.82 -26.74
C SER A 136 2.05 0.68 -27.14
N ASN A 137 2.92 0.23 -26.21
CA ASN A 137 4.37 0.18 -26.42
C ASN A 137 5.02 -1.19 -26.12
N ARG A 138 4.21 -2.20 -25.81
CA ARG A 138 4.69 -3.56 -25.53
C ARG A 138 5.20 -4.24 -26.80
N PRO A 139 6.48 -4.65 -26.86
CA PRO A 139 6.97 -5.38 -28.00
C PRO A 139 6.44 -6.83 -28.00
N PRO A 140 6.32 -7.47 -29.18
CA PRO A 140 6.01 -8.89 -29.28
C PRO A 140 7.01 -9.75 -28.50
N GLY A 141 6.49 -10.71 -27.73
CA GLY A 141 7.31 -11.65 -26.96
C GLY A 141 7.70 -11.18 -25.54
N LEU A 142 7.49 -9.92 -25.20
CA LEU A 142 7.66 -9.46 -23.81
C LEU A 142 6.51 -10.00 -22.92
N ASP A 143 6.85 -10.63 -21.79
CA ASP A 143 5.86 -11.18 -20.85
C ASP A 143 4.77 -10.15 -20.53
N PRO A 144 3.48 -10.47 -20.73
CA PRO A 144 2.35 -9.57 -20.45
C PRO A 144 2.28 -9.06 -18.99
N TYR A 145 2.89 -9.79 -18.07
CA TYR A 145 2.97 -9.38 -16.67
C TYR A 145 3.84 -8.12 -16.46
N LEU A 146 4.85 -7.89 -17.32
CA LEU A 146 5.80 -6.82 -17.13
C LEU A 146 5.17 -5.46 -17.43
N ALA A 147 5.03 -4.63 -16.42
CA ALA A 147 4.62 -3.22 -16.54
C ALA A 147 5.82 -2.26 -16.65
N PHE A 148 7.04 -2.80 -16.64
CA PHE A 148 8.31 -2.07 -16.80
C PHE A 148 9.27 -2.92 -17.61
N ALA A 149 10.13 -2.24 -18.40
CA ALA A 149 11.18 -2.89 -19.20
C ALA A 149 12.41 -1.99 -19.28
N ARG A 150 13.53 -2.54 -19.72
CA ARG A 150 14.74 -1.80 -20.02
C ARG A 150 14.74 -1.36 -21.48
N GLN A 151 14.87 -0.07 -21.71
CA GLN A 151 15.07 0.46 -23.05
C GLN A 151 16.49 0.16 -23.53
N THR A 152 16.62 -0.49 -24.68
CA THR A 152 17.89 -0.71 -25.38
C THR A 152 17.83 -0.13 -26.79
N PRO A 153 18.97 0.00 -27.52
CA PRO A 153 18.95 0.41 -28.92
C PRO A 153 18.09 -0.49 -29.83
N ASP A 154 17.97 -1.78 -29.47
CA ASP A 154 17.20 -2.77 -30.23
C ASP A 154 15.74 -2.88 -29.76
N GLY A 155 15.31 -2.03 -28.82
CA GLY A 155 13.96 -2.00 -28.25
C GLY A 155 13.88 -2.42 -26.78
N PRO A 156 12.67 -2.44 -26.21
CA PRO A 156 12.46 -2.82 -24.82
C PRO A 156 12.72 -4.31 -24.57
N VAL A 157 13.45 -4.59 -23.50
CA VAL A 157 13.74 -5.96 -23.02
C VAL A 157 13.43 -6.07 -21.53
N GLU A 158 13.36 -7.28 -21.01
CA GLU A 158 13.20 -7.53 -19.56
C GLU A 158 14.29 -6.79 -18.76
N TYR A 159 13.88 -6.16 -17.64
CA TYR A 159 14.83 -5.46 -16.78
C TYR A 159 15.61 -6.44 -15.91
N PHE A 160 16.75 -6.00 -15.40
CA PHE A 160 17.58 -6.76 -14.46
C PHE A 160 16.75 -7.21 -13.25
N ASP A 161 17.00 -8.43 -12.79
CA ASP A 161 16.43 -8.92 -11.54
C ASP A 161 17.21 -8.44 -10.31
N ARG A 162 16.69 -8.75 -9.12
CA ARG A 162 17.31 -8.38 -7.85
C ARG A 162 18.78 -8.84 -7.75
N GLY A 163 19.03 -10.11 -8.05
CA GLY A 163 20.36 -10.67 -7.93
C GLY A 163 21.37 -9.99 -8.87
N GLU A 164 20.97 -9.67 -10.09
CA GLU A 164 21.81 -8.94 -11.05
C GLU A 164 22.09 -7.51 -10.56
N ILE A 165 21.07 -6.80 -10.06
CA ILE A 165 21.20 -5.43 -9.53
C ILE A 165 22.13 -5.42 -8.32
N GLU A 166 21.92 -6.32 -7.35
CA GLU A 166 22.73 -6.38 -6.13
C GLU A 166 24.17 -6.85 -6.39
N ARG A 167 24.42 -7.60 -7.47
CA ARG A 167 25.77 -7.91 -7.97
C ARG A 167 26.40 -6.83 -8.81
N GLY A 168 25.75 -5.66 -8.97
CA GLY A 168 26.34 -4.46 -9.51
C GLY A 168 25.97 -4.11 -10.96
N ALA A 169 24.90 -4.68 -11.54
CA ALA A 169 24.45 -4.35 -12.90
C ALA A 169 24.15 -2.85 -13.09
N LEU A 170 23.91 -2.10 -12.01
CA LEU A 170 23.63 -0.65 -12.00
C LEU A 170 24.73 0.19 -11.32
N GLY A 171 25.80 -0.42 -10.83
CA GLY A 171 26.80 0.22 -9.94
C GLY A 171 27.59 1.40 -10.53
N SER A 172 27.53 1.63 -11.84
CA SER A 172 28.22 2.78 -12.49
C SER A 172 27.26 3.92 -12.85
N LYS A 173 25.99 3.86 -12.45
CA LYS A 173 24.96 4.82 -12.89
C LYS A 173 24.72 5.98 -11.93
N GLY A 174 25.29 5.96 -10.71
CA GLY A 174 25.11 7.02 -9.72
C GLY A 174 23.67 7.18 -9.25
N LEU A 175 23.00 6.07 -8.96
CA LEU A 175 21.57 6.01 -8.62
C LEU A 175 21.30 6.01 -7.11
N GLU A 176 22.34 5.99 -6.29
CA GLU A 176 22.26 5.80 -4.85
C GLU A 176 21.66 7.03 -4.18
N ILE A 177 20.50 6.87 -3.52
CA ILE A 177 19.85 7.91 -2.71
C ILE A 177 20.45 7.93 -1.31
N ALA A 178 20.63 6.74 -0.74
CA ALA A 178 21.17 6.53 0.60
C ALA A 178 21.77 5.12 0.70
N TRP A 179 22.54 4.90 1.75
CA TRP A 179 23.19 3.63 2.05
C TRP A 179 22.73 3.11 3.41
N LEU A 180 22.35 1.85 3.47
CA LEU A 180 21.91 1.14 4.68
C LEU A 180 23.00 0.19 5.17
N ALA A 181 22.92 -0.17 6.45
CA ALA A 181 23.85 -1.11 7.06
C ALA A 181 23.46 -2.58 6.81
N ASP A 182 22.17 -2.88 6.62
CA ASP A 182 21.64 -4.23 6.59
C ASP A 182 20.81 -4.52 5.33
N LYS A 183 21.09 -5.66 4.67
CA LYS A 183 20.37 -6.10 3.46
C LYS A 183 18.94 -6.51 3.74
N VAL A 184 18.67 -7.08 4.90
CA VAL A 184 17.33 -7.52 5.29
C VAL A 184 16.44 -6.31 5.52
N ASP A 185 16.98 -5.25 6.15
CA ASP A 185 16.27 -3.97 6.29
C ASP A 185 15.97 -3.34 4.92
N ALA A 186 16.95 -3.30 4.01
CA ALA A 186 16.75 -2.82 2.64
C ALA A 186 15.66 -3.63 1.94
N PHE A 187 15.68 -4.96 2.08
CA PHE A 187 14.66 -5.82 1.50
C PHE A 187 13.26 -5.52 2.05
N PHE A 188 13.12 -5.35 3.36
CA PHE A 188 11.82 -5.00 3.95
C PHE A 188 11.35 -3.61 3.51
N ILE A 189 12.25 -2.64 3.33
CA ILE A 189 11.92 -1.34 2.72
C ILE A 189 11.38 -1.52 1.30
N HIS A 190 11.96 -2.40 0.49
CA HIS A 190 11.43 -2.74 -0.84
C HIS A 190 10.02 -3.35 -0.76
N VAL A 191 9.76 -4.21 0.22
CA VAL A 191 8.43 -4.82 0.42
C VAL A 191 7.40 -3.76 0.82
N GLN A 192 7.77 -2.86 1.74
CA GLN A 192 6.89 -1.79 2.23
C GLN A 192 6.71 -0.64 1.23
N GLY A 193 7.67 -0.44 0.33
CA GLY A 193 7.63 0.59 -0.71
C GLY A 193 7.93 2.02 -0.23
N ALA A 194 8.24 2.21 1.05
CA ALA A 194 8.63 3.49 1.65
C ALA A 194 9.45 3.29 2.91
N ALA A 195 10.20 4.30 3.34
CA ALA A 195 10.91 4.33 4.62
C ALA A 195 11.21 5.75 5.09
N ARG A 196 11.36 5.92 6.41
CA ARG A 196 12.03 7.04 7.04
C ARG A 196 13.50 6.69 7.23
N LEU A 197 14.37 7.58 6.86
CA LEU A 197 15.81 7.43 6.95
C LEU A 197 16.35 8.39 7.99
N ALA A 198 16.77 7.88 9.15
CA ALA A 198 17.51 8.63 10.14
C ALA A 198 18.96 8.77 9.65
N MET A 199 19.26 9.87 8.95
CA MET A 199 20.54 10.04 8.29
C MET A 199 21.64 10.32 9.29
N THR A 200 22.85 9.79 9.05
CA THR A 200 24.03 10.01 9.91
C THR A 200 24.46 11.47 9.98
N ASP A 201 24.01 12.34 9.09
CA ASP A 201 24.21 13.79 9.13
C ASP A 201 23.14 14.54 9.97
N GLY A 202 22.24 13.81 10.62
CA GLY A 202 21.21 14.35 11.50
C GLY A 202 19.88 14.70 10.80
N ARG A 203 19.80 14.61 9.48
CA ARG A 203 18.54 14.80 8.74
C ARG A 203 17.62 13.60 8.92
N LEU A 204 16.31 13.85 8.94
CA LEU A 204 15.30 12.83 8.72
C LEU A 204 14.83 12.94 7.28
N ALA A 205 15.24 12.00 6.44
CA ALA A 205 14.77 11.91 5.06
C ALA A 205 13.63 10.88 4.94
N ARG A 206 12.90 10.94 3.86
CA ARG A 206 11.85 9.96 3.55
C ARG A 206 11.98 9.52 2.10
N VAL A 207 11.86 8.23 1.86
CA VAL A 207 11.83 7.65 0.52
C VAL A 207 10.50 6.96 0.28
N THR A 208 10.04 7.00 -0.96
CA THR A 208 8.83 6.30 -1.41
C THR A 208 9.05 5.68 -2.77
N TYR A 209 8.22 4.70 -3.10
CA TYR A 209 8.21 3.99 -4.37
C TYR A 209 8.23 4.94 -5.58
N ALA A 210 9.14 4.68 -6.51
CA ALA A 210 9.22 5.36 -7.81
C ALA A 210 8.91 4.41 -8.97
N ALA A 211 9.49 3.21 -8.95
CA ALA A 211 9.31 2.17 -9.97
C ALA A 211 9.70 0.80 -9.42
N LYS A 212 9.46 -0.25 -10.20
CA LYS A 212 10.00 -1.60 -9.95
C LYS A 212 10.65 -2.17 -11.21
N SER A 213 11.52 -3.17 -11.04
CA SER A 213 12.18 -3.85 -12.17
C SER A 213 11.20 -4.59 -13.11
N GLY A 214 9.93 -4.70 -12.76
CA GLY A 214 8.94 -5.45 -13.53
C GLY A 214 8.86 -6.93 -13.15
N GLN A 215 9.92 -7.47 -12.58
CA GLN A 215 10.02 -8.88 -12.19
C GLN A 215 8.95 -9.30 -11.18
N ARG A 216 8.60 -10.60 -11.16
CA ARG A 216 7.63 -11.18 -10.23
C ARG A 216 8.15 -11.14 -8.81
N PHE A 217 7.25 -10.82 -7.87
CA PHE A 217 7.54 -10.85 -6.45
C PHE A 217 7.34 -12.27 -5.89
N THR A 218 8.34 -12.74 -5.14
CA THR A 218 8.25 -13.96 -4.31
C THR A 218 8.69 -13.61 -2.90
N GLY A 219 7.77 -13.74 -1.93
CA GLY A 219 8.07 -13.39 -0.54
C GLY A 219 9.03 -14.39 0.13
N PRO A 220 9.99 -13.94 0.94
CA PRO A 220 10.95 -14.82 1.62
C PRO A 220 10.28 -15.81 2.57
N GLY A 221 9.16 -15.44 3.19
CA GLY A 221 8.40 -16.34 4.03
C GLY A 221 7.85 -17.56 3.29
N ARG A 222 7.43 -17.38 2.02
CA ARG A 222 7.04 -18.49 1.16
C ARG A 222 8.23 -19.39 0.84
N ILE A 223 9.34 -18.78 0.46
CA ILE A 223 10.59 -19.51 0.13
C ILE A 223 11.04 -20.33 1.33
N LEU A 224 11.13 -19.71 2.51
CA LEU A 224 11.54 -20.38 3.74
C LEU A 224 10.58 -21.50 4.16
N SER A 225 9.28 -21.34 3.89
CA SER A 225 8.30 -22.40 4.17
C SER A 225 8.42 -23.56 3.17
N GLU A 226 8.64 -23.30 1.89
CA GLU A 226 8.86 -24.31 0.85
C GLU A 226 10.17 -25.09 1.08
N LEU A 227 11.19 -24.46 1.68
CA LEU A 227 12.43 -25.10 2.10
C LEU A 227 12.32 -25.87 3.44
N GLY A 228 11.17 -25.77 4.14
CA GLY A 228 10.97 -26.41 5.43
C GLY A 228 11.63 -25.71 6.61
N GLU A 229 12.15 -24.50 6.42
CA GLU A 229 12.87 -23.72 7.45
C GLU A 229 11.90 -23.07 8.47
N ILE A 230 10.75 -22.58 8.00
CA ILE A 230 9.69 -22.00 8.83
C ILE A 230 8.35 -22.62 8.44
N PRO A 231 7.61 -23.29 9.34
CA PRO A 231 6.27 -23.76 9.05
C PRO A 231 5.34 -22.61 8.59
N LEU A 232 4.55 -22.83 7.55
CA LEU A 232 3.71 -21.78 6.94
C LEU A 232 2.83 -21.05 7.98
N ALA A 233 2.31 -21.75 8.97
CA ALA A 233 1.50 -21.17 10.04
C ALA A 233 2.28 -20.25 10.99
N GLN A 234 3.61 -20.33 10.98
CA GLN A 234 4.51 -19.52 11.82
C GLN A 234 5.22 -18.42 11.04
N VAL A 235 4.93 -18.27 9.74
CA VAL A 235 5.53 -17.22 8.91
C VAL A 235 4.96 -15.87 9.32
N THR A 236 5.82 -15.05 9.93
CA THR A 236 5.59 -13.65 10.28
C THR A 236 6.80 -12.83 9.87
N MET A 237 6.70 -11.51 9.84
CA MET A 237 7.87 -10.65 9.60
C MET A 237 8.96 -10.90 10.66
N GLN A 238 8.56 -11.07 11.91
CA GLN A 238 9.47 -11.32 13.03
C GLN A 238 10.21 -12.67 12.88
N SER A 239 9.48 -13.74 12.50
CA SER A 239 10.11 -15.07 12.30
C SER A 239 11.07 -15.07 11.12
N ILE A 240 10.75 -14.37 10.03
CA ILE A 240 11.64 -14.21 8.87
C ILE A 240 12.90 -13.43 9.27
N ARG A 241 12.78 -12.31 9.99
CA ARG A 241 13.93 -11.54 10.48
C ARG A 241 14.81 -12.35 11.44
N ALA A 242 14.19 -13.11 12.36
CA ALA A 242 14.91 -13.99 13.27
C ALA A 242 15.69 -15.07 12.51
N TRP A 243 15.11 -15.64 11.48
CA TRP A 243 15.77 -16.63 10.63
C TRP A 243 17.00 -16.04 9.91
N PHE A 244 16.88 -14.88 9.27
CA PHE A 244 18.01 -14.21 8.62
C PHE A 244 19.14 -13.85 9.60
N LYS A 245 18.77 -13.41 10.80
CA LYS A 245 19.76 -13.13 11.87
C LYS A 245 20.54 -14.37 12.29
N ALA A 246 19.89 -15.54 12.27
CA ALA A 246 20.53 -16.83 12.59
C ALA A 246 21.34 -17.41 11.41
N HIS A 247 21.06 -16.98 10.17
CA HIS A 247 21.70 -17.53 8.95
C HIS A 247 22.24 -16.40 8.04
N PRO A 248 23.20 -15.58 8.50
CA PRO A 248 23.70 -14.41 7.77
C PRO A 248 24.39 -14.79 6.44
N ASP A 249 24.95 -15.97 6.34
CA ASP A 249 25.58 -16.54 5.14
C ASP A 249 24.58 -16.92 4.04
N ARG A 250 23.30 -17.11 4.39
CA ARG A 250 22.24 -17.50 3.44
C ARG A 250 21.34 -16.36 3.02
N VAL A 251 21.62 -15.12 3.45
CA VAL A 251 20.77 -13.95 3.15
C VAL A 251 20.61 -13.76 1.63
N ASP A 252 21.71 -13.74 0.91
CA ASP A 252 21.71 -13.53 -0.56
C ASP A 252 20.99 -14.69 -1.28
N GLU A 253 21.23 -15.94 -0.87
CA GLU A 253 20.57 -17.13 -1.42
C GLU A 253 19.04 -17.01 -1.40
N ILE A 254 18.49 -16.56 -0.29
CA ILE A 254 17.03 -16.44 -0.11
C ILE A 254 16.49 -15.17 -0.75
N LEU A 255 17.13 -14.01 -0.55
CA LEU A 255 16.63 -12.75 -1.07
C LEU A 255 16.65 -12.68 -2.59
N TRP A 256 17.62 -13.30 -3.26
CA TRP A 256 17.72 -13.29 -4.73
C TRP A 256 16.68 -14.20 -5.42
N GLN A 257 16.01 -15.10 -4.70
CA GLN A 257 14.85 -15.83 -5.22
C GLN A 257 13.63 -14.91 -5.43
N ASN A 258 13.58 -13.76 -4.73
CA ASN A 258 12.68 -12.68 -5.10
C ASN A 258 13.30 -11.83 -6.21
N ARG A 259 12.93 -12.07 -7.46
CA ARG A 259 13.46 -11.35 -8.61
C ARG A 259 13.07 -9.86 -8.66
N SER A 260 11.97 -9.46 -7.96
CA SER A 260 11.47 -8.08 -7.94
C SER A 260 12.41 -7.14 -7.18
N TYR A 261 12.75 -5.99 -7.78
CA TYR A 261 13.52 -4.91 -7.17
C TYR A 261 12.71 -3.61 -7.22
N ILE A 262 12.76 -2.80 -6.15
CA ILE A 262 12.04 -1.53 -6.06
C ILE A 262 13.05 -0.38 -6.13
N PHE A 263 12.69 0.64 -6.92
CA PHE A 263 13.42 1.91 -7.01
C PHE A 263 12.63 2.98 -6.27
N PHE A 264 13.34 3.90 -5.66
CA PHE A 264 12.79 4.91 -4.77
C PHE A 264 12.97 6.34 -5.32
N ARG A 265 12.30 7.28 -4.71
CA ARG A 265 12.55 8.71 -4.80
C ARG A 265 12.41 9.31 -3.42
N GLU A 266 13.08 10.41 -3.17
CA GLU A 266 12.83 11.20 -1.98
C GLU A 266 11.41 11.80 -2.05
N ALA A 267 10.78 11.94 -0.89
CA ALA A 267 9.46 12.53 -0.76
C ALA A 267 9.32 13.17 0.62
N ASP A 268 8.94 14.43 0.64
CA ASP A 268 8.64 15.14 1.88
C ASP A 268 7.18 14.98 2.24
N VAL A 269 6.93 14.79 3.54
CA VAL A 269 5.61 14.86 4.16
C VAL A 269 5.72 15.80 5.35
N GLU A 270 5.06 16.95 5.27
CA GLU A 270 5.14 18.01 6.29
C GLU A 270 4.69 17.54 7.67
N ASP A 271 3.60 16.77 7.73
CA ASP A 271 3.07 16.22 8.98
C ASP A 271 3.76 14.90 9.33
N ALA A 272 4.59 14.90 10.37
CA ALA A 272 5.30 13.72 10.84
C ALA A 272 4.38 12.60 11.36
N ALA A 273 3.11 12.89 11.73
CA ALA A 273 2.13 11.90 12.14
C ALA A 273 1.57 11.09 10.95
N LEU A 274 1.71 11.61 9.73
CA LEU A 274 1.29 10.92 8.52
C LEU A 274 2.38 10.01 7.97
N GLY A 275 1.95 8.96 7.30
CA GLY A 275 2.80 8.04 6.56
C GLY A 275 3.29 8.61 5.22
N PRO A 276 3.90 7.77 4.37
CA PRO A 276 4.45 8.18 3.08
C PRO A 276 3.34 8.59 2.09
N ILE A 277 3.73 9.33 1.05
CA ILE A 277 2.88 9.57 -0.10
C ILE A 277 2.78 8.25 -0.90
N ALA A 278 1.58 7.67 -0.92
CA ALA A 278 1.31 6.35 -1.48
C ALA A 278 0.79 6.40 -2.93
N ALA A 279 0.23 5.30 -3.42
CA ALA A 279 -0.21 5.16 -4.80
C ALA A 279 -1.33 6.16 -5.19
N ALA A 280 -2.22 6.50 -4.26
CA ALA A 280 -3.24 7.53 -4.43
C ALA A 280 -2.67 8.97 -4.38
N LYS A 281 -1.36 9.15 -4.29
CA LYS A 281 -0.65 10.44 -4.29
C LYS A 281 -1.02 11.35 -3.11
N VAL A 282 -1.41 10.77 -2.01
CA VAL A 282 -1.66 11.44 -0.73
C VAL A 282 -0.91 10.74 0.39
N PRO A 283 -0.55 11.46 1.48
CA PRO A 283 0.03 10.84 2.66
C PRO A 283 -0.96 9.87 3.33
N LEU A 284 -0.45 8.72 3.77
CA LEU A 284 -1.26 7.73 4.47
C LEU A 284 -1.56 8.14 5.91
N THR A 285 -2.73 7.75 6.41
CA THR A 285 -3.14 7.95 7.80
C THR A 285 -3.06 6.61 8.55
N PRO A 286 -2.30 6.51 9.64
CA PRO A 286 -2.25 5.31 10.46
C PRO A 286 -3.65 4.84 10.89
N GLY A 287 -3.95 3.55 10.66
CA GLY A 287 -5.23 2.94 11.00
C GLY A 287 -6.45 3.49 10.24
N ARG A 288 -6.23 4.28 9.16
CA ARG A 288 -7.30 4.90 8.35
C ARG A 288 -7.06 4.81 6.83
N SER A 289 -5.86 4.44 6.40
CA SER A 289 -5.55 4.16 4.99
C SER A 289 -5.38 2.67 4.77
N ILE A 290 -5.94 2.17 3.66
CA ILE A 290 -5.89 0.77 3.26
C ILE A 290 -5.35 0.65 1.85
N ALA A 291 -4.46 -0.33 1.62
CA ALA A 291 -4.07 -0.76 0.29
C ALA A 291 -5.06 -1.82 -0.21
N VAL A 292 -5.48 -1.68 -1.47
CA VAL A 292 -6.47 -2.54 -2.13
C VAL A 292 -5.99 -2.96 -3.51
N ASP A 293 -6.67 -3.93 -4.11
CA ASP A 293 -6.48 -4.25 -5.53
C ASP A 293 -7.00 -3.10 -6.39
N ARG A 294 -6.07 -2.29 -6.93
CA ARG A 294 -6.40 -1.11 -7.74
C ARG A 294 -7.04 -1.44 -9.09
N LEU A 295 -6.94 -2.67 -9.56
CA LEU A 295 -7.61 -3.10 -10.79
C LEU A 295 -9.10 -3.30 -10.54
N LEU A 296 -9.46 -3.65 -9.31
CA LEU A 296 -10.84 -3.91 -8.88
C LEU A 296 -11.48 -2.68 -8.23
N HIS A 297 -10.73 -1.93 -7.42
CA HIS A 297 -11.25 -0.83 -6.61
C HIS A 297 -10.75 0.53 -7.09
N THR A 298 -11.64 1.52 -7.06
CA THR A 298 -11.33 2.93 -7.29
C THR A 298 -10.72 3.53 -6.02
N PHE A 299 -9.55 4.20 -6.13
CA PHE A 299 -8.99 4.93 -4.99
C PHE A 299 -9.94 6.00 -4.48
N GLY A 300 -9.86 6.27 -3.19
CA GLY A 300 -10.78 7.16 -2.47
C GLY A 300 -12.05 6.46 -1.98
N THR A 301 -12.34 5.23 -2.40
CA THR A 301 -13.48 4.47 -1.87
C THR A 301 -13.28 4.22 -0.38
N PRO A 302 -14.25 4.61 0.47
CA PRO A 302 -14.23 4.26 1.88
C PRO A 302 -14.61 2.77 2.06
N PHE A 303 -13.90 2.09 2.96
CA PHE A 303 -14.16 0.70 3.34
C PHE A 303 -14.33 0.61 4.85
N TYR A 304 -15.46 0.12 5.32
CA TYR A 304 -15.57 -0.30 6.71
C TYR A 304 -15.09 -1.75 6.82
N ILE A 305 -14.09 -1.96 7.66
CA ILE A 305 -13.46 -3.27 7.87
C ILE A 305 -13.89 -3.79 9.25
N ASP A 306 -14.55 -4.96 9.26
CA ASP A 306 -14.84 -5.72 10.47
C ASP A 306 -13.93 -6.94 10.55
N ALA A 307 -12.91 -6.87 11.39
CA ALA A 307 -11.97 -7.96 11.66
C ALA A 307 -11.96 -8.24 13.17
N PRO A 308 -12.94 -8.99 13.69
CA PRO A 308 -13.16 -9.11 15.13
C PRO A 308 -12.03 -9.84 15.89
N THR A 309 -11.22 -10.63 15.19
CA THR A 309 -10.05 -11.32 15.76
C THR A 309 -8.77 -10.50 15.73
N LEU A 310 -8.75 -9.36 15.01
CA LEU A 310 -7.62 -8.46 14.95
C LEU A 310 -7.70 -7.47 16.13
N THR A 311 -6.75 -7.58 17.07
CA THR A 311 -6.69 -6.72 18.26
C THR A 311 -5.37 -5.95 18.38
N ALA A 312 -4.45 -6.10 17.41
CA ALA A 312 -3.09 -5.56 17.50
C ALA A 312 -3.01 -4.02 17.54
N PHE A 313 -4.03 -3.30 17.05
CA PHE A 313 -3.99 -1.83 16.98
C PHE A 313 -4.29 -1.13 18.31
N ASP A 314 -5.25 -1.63 19.09
CA ASP A 314 -5.71 -0.96 20.31
C ASP A 314 -6.31 -1.93 21.37
N ALA A 315 -5.94 -3.21 21.28
CA ALA A 315 -6.44 -4.29 22.14
C ALA A 315 -7.97 -4.53 22.06
N LYS A 316 -8.62 -4.02 20.99
CA LYS A 316 -10.06 -4.20 20.70
C LYS A 316 -10.23 -4.82 19.31
N PRO A 317 -11.38 -5.45 19.03
CA PRO A 317 -11.74 -5.87 17.67
C PRO A 317 -11.58 -4.72 16.68
N PHE A 318 -10.87 -4.96 15.59
CA PHE A 318 -10.65 -3.95 14.56
C PHE A 318 -11.94 -3.72 13.77
N ARG A 319 -12.57 -2.59 13.99
CA ARG A 319 -13.81 -2.15 13.36
C ARG A 319 -13.68 -0.68 12.99
N ARG A 320 -13.21 -0.43 11.76
CA ARG A 320 -12.81 0.93 11.36
C ARG A 320 -13.17 1.25 9.93
N LEU A 321 -13.60 2.49 9.73
CA LEU A 321 -13.68 3.08 8.41
C LEU A 321 -12.28 3.48 7.93
N MET A 322 -11.91 2.97 6.76
CA MET A 322 -10.63 3.20 6.11
C MET A 322 -10.81 3.71 4.69
N ILE A 323 -9.84 4.42 4.16
CA ILE A 323 -9.89 4.97 2.80
C ILE A 323 -8.89 4.24 1.91
N ALA A 324 -9.31 3.80 0.73
CA ALA A 324 -8.45 3.17 -0.26
C ALA A 324 -7.47 4.20 -0.84
N GLN A 325 -6.22 4.17 -0.39
CA GLN A 325 -5.20 5.16 -0.75
C GLN A 325 -3.89 4.55 -1.21
N ASP A 326 -3.79 3.21 -1.16
CA ASP A 326 -2.59 2.51 -1.58
C ASP A 326 -2.93 1.20 -2.31
N THR A 327 -1.89 0.57 -2.86
CA THR A 327 -1.95 -0.73 -3.53
C THR A 327 -0.61 -1.44 -3.44
N GLY A 328 -0.63 -2.74 -3.60
CA GLY A 328 0.59 -3.55 -3.68
C GLY A 328 0.40 -4.74 -4.63
N SER A 329 1.48 -5.24 -5.23
CA SER A 329 1.41 -6.35 -6.19
C SER A 329 0.95 -7.68 -5.57
N ALA A 330 0.99 -7.80 -4.23
CA ALA A 330 0.47 -8.94 -3.48
C ALA A 330 -0.96 -8.72 -2.96
N ILE A 331 -1.54 -7.53 -3.20
CA ILE A 331 -2.89 -7.17 -2.74
C ILE A 331 -3.85 -7.39 -3.90
N THR A 332 -4.33 -8.62 -4.05
CA THR A 332 -5.16 -9.04 -5.17
C THR A 332 -6.48 -9.65 -4.69
N GLY A 333 -7.58 -9.27 -5.34
CA GLY A 333 -8.92 -9.77 -5.06
C GLY A 333 -9.88 -8.74 -4.44
N PRO A 334 -11.20 -9.00 -4.50
CA PRO A 334 -12.23 -8.02 -4.15
C PRO A 334 -12.34 -7.75 -2.65
N ALA A 335 -12.12 -8.76 -1.78
CA ALA A 335 -12.16 -8.64 -0.32
C ALA A 335 -10.75 -8.86 0.27
N ARG A 336 -9.76 -8.14 -0.26
CA ARG A 336 -8.36 -8.16 0.15
C ARG A 336 -7.88 -6.76 0.47
N GLY A 337 -7.33 -6.54 1.65
CA GLY A 337 -6.80 -5.25 2.05
C GLY A 337 -5.54 -5.37 2.89
N ASP A 338 -4.69 -4.34 2.82
CA ASP A 338 -3.50 -4.21 3.65
C ASP A 338 -3.61 -2.92 4.46
N LEU A 339 -3.61 -3.03 5.80
CA LEU A 339 -3.92 -1.93 6.71
C LEU A 339 -2.63 -1.17 7.03
N PHE A 340 -2.63 0.15 6.80
CA PHE A 340 -1.49 0.98 7.18
C PHE A 340 -1.44 1.17 8.70
N ALA A 341 -0.45 0.57 9.36
CA ALA A 341 -0.31 0.62 10.81
C ALA A 341 0.36 1.91 11.30
N GLY A 342 1.13 2.59 10.45
CA GLY A 342 1.87 3.79 10.83
C GLY A 342 3.35 3.70 10.46
N SER A 343 4.21 4.44 11.18
CA SER A 343 5.63 4.50 10.91
C SER A 343 6.46 4.10 12.13
N GLY A 344 7.65 3.54 11.89
CA GLY A 344 8.60 3.11 12.91
C GLY A 344 8.28 1.74 13.53
N ASP A 345 9.07 1.36 14.54
CA ASP A 345 9.11 0.01 15.08
C ASP A 345 7.78 -0.43 15.70
N ALA A 346 7.12 0.44 16.47
CA ALA A 346 5.83 0.11 17.08
C ALA A 346 4.75 -0.21 16.01
N ALA A 347 4.75 0.51 14.89
CA ALA A 347 3.88 0.21 13.76
C ALA A 347 4.28 -1.10 13.06
N GLY A 348 5.57 -1.39 13.02
CA GLY A 348 6.11 -2.65 12.50
C GLY A 348 5.66 -3.86 13.31
N GLU A 349 5.65 -3.77 14.63
CA GLU A 349 5.14 -4.83 15.53
C GLU A 349 3.65 -5.09 15.30
N ILE A 350 2.85 -4.03 15.11
CA ILE A 350 1.43 -4.16 14.75
C ILE A 350 1.29 -4.83 13.38
N ALA A 351 1.93 -4.26 12.35
CA ALA A 351 1.79 -4.73 10.96
C ALA A 351 2.23 -6.19 10.80
N GLY A 352 3.30 -6.59 11.50
CA GLY A 352 3.92 -7.90 11.38
C GLY A 352 3.04 -9.07 11.83
N VAL A 353 2.02 -8.81 12.64
CA VAL A 353 1.09 -9.84 13.16
C VAL A 353 -0.31 -9.77 12.52
N VAL A 354 -0.58 -8.80 11.68
CA VAL A 354 -1.90 -8.68 11.02
C VAL A 354 -2.02 -9.71 9.90
N ARG A 355 -2.82 -10.73 10.12
CA ARG A 355 -3.25 -11.72 9.14
C ARG A 355 -4.58 -12.32 9.60
N ASN A 356 -5.67 -11.58 9.36
CA ASN A 356 -6.96 -11.90 9.94
C ASN A 356 -8.05 -11.96 8.85
N ALA A 357 -9.03 -12.86 9.07
CA ALA A 357 -10.27 -12.83 8.32
C ALA A 357 -11.02 -11.52 8.63
N ALA A 358 -11.66 -10.93 7.62
CA ALA A 358 -12.40 -9.69 7.77
C ALA A 358 -13.57 -9.62 6.79
N ASP A 359 -14.65 -8.95 7.22
CA ASP A 359 -15.70 -8.49 6.32
C ASP A 359 -15.34 -7.10 5.78
N PHE A 360 -15.53 -6.95 4.47
CA PHE A 360 -15.26 -5.72 3.74
C PHE A 360 -16.58 -5.06 3.33
N TYR A 361 -16.92 -3.95 3.93
CA TYR A 361 -18.07 -3.14 3.52
C TYR A 361 -17.57 -1.93 2.73
N ALA A 362 -17.69 -1.98 1.39
CA ALA A 362 -17.43 -0.81 0.57
C ALA A 362 -18.57 0.19 0.71
N LEU A 363 -18.25 1.44 0.99
CA LEU A 363 -19.21 2.52 0.97
C LEU A 363 -19.31 3.09 -0.45
N VAL A 364 -20.34 2.66 -1.17
CA VAL A 364 -20.57 3.04 -2.56
C VAL A 364 -21.31 4.37 -2.62
N PRO A 365 -20.89 5.34 -3.47
CA PRO A 365 -21.62 6.59 -3.63
C PRO A 365 -23.09 6.37 -3.98
N ARG A 366 -24.01 7.09 -3.29
CA ARG A 366 -25.47 6.96 -3.50
C ARG A 366 -25.89 7.20 -4.95
N ALA A 367 -25.16 8.07 -5.66
CA ALA A 367 -25.41 8.36 -7.06
C ALA A 367 -25.40 7.11 -7.97
N LEU A 368 -24.60 6.10 -7.64
CA LEU A 368 -24.53 4.83 -8.40
C LEU A 368 -25.72 3.90 -8.15
N VAL A 369 -26.37 4.00 -7.01
CA VAL A 369 -27.50 3.13 -6.62
C VAL A 369 -28.84 3.78 -7.02
N SER A 370 -28.94 5.10 -6.92
CA SER A 370 -30.16 5.85 -7.28
C SER A 370 -30.43 5.88 -8.79
N GLY A 371 -29.42 5.64 -9.64
CA GLY A 371 -29.55 5.62 -11.11
C GLY A 371 -30.04 4.30 -11.70
N SER A 372 -30.11 3.23 -10.92
CA SER A 372 -30.51 1.89 -11.41
C SER A 372 -32.05 1.68 -11.50
N ASN A 373 -32.84 2.68 -11.11
CA ASN A 373 -34.31 2.66 -11.15
C ASN A 373 -34.92 3.60 -12.21
N ARG A 374 -34.17 3.92 -13.28
CA ARG A 374 -34.73 4.66 -14.43
C ARG A 374 -34.65 3.86 -15.71
#